data_c2690f15c76db390a7fdba13ac787084
#
_entry.id   c2690f15c76db390a7fdba13ac787084
#
_cell.length_a   1.000
_cell.length_b   1.000
_cell.length_c   1.000
_cell.angle_alpha   90.00
_cell.angle_beta   90.00
_cell.angle_gamma   90.00
#
_symmetry.space_group_name_H-M   'P 1'
#
loop_
_entity.id
_entity.type
_entity.pdbx_description
1 polymer ?
#
loop_
_entity_poly.entity_id
_entity_poly.type
_entity_poly.pdbx_seq_one_letter_code
_entity_poly.pdbx_strand_id
1 'polypeptide(L)'
;MSDALSWNGNWAWALPLIVLTLLFHVVGLALINMRMVRMLKRVRPGREFFPVFVSVMGITALLAILLLAFEATLWAAAYRSLGALPDGRTAMLYSLNAFTAYGHTELVLAPHWRLMGALEALNGVLLFGLTTAFLYGHFRRVWPVELTPPAMPGKGHP
;
A
#
# COMPACT_ATOMS: atom_id res chain seq x y z
N MET A 1 18.54 10.35 31.16
CA MET A 1 17.12 10.78 31.34
C MET A 1 16.55 11.36 30.02
N SER A 2 17.34 12.07 29.23
CA SER A 2 16.94 12.59 27.90
C SER A 2 16.62 11.49 26.88
N ASP A 3 17.37 10.39 26.83
CA ASP A 3 17.20 9.31 25.86
C ASP A 3 15.91 8.50 26.07
N ALA A 4 15.52 8.27 27.33
CA ALA A 4 14.26 7.58 27.63
C ALA A 4 13.02 8.44 27.25
N LEU A 5 13.11 9.75 27.41
CA LEU A 5 12.04 10.68 27.00
C LEU A 5 11.92 10.77 25.48
N SER A 6 13.05 10.76 24.76
CA SER A 6 13.03 10.75 23.29
C SER A 6 12.50 9.41 22.74
N TRP A 7 12.85 8.29 23.35
CA TRP A 7 12.33 6.97 22.99
C TRP A 7 10.81 6.90 23.13
N ASN A 8 10.28 7.30 24.28
CA ASN A 8 8.83 7.29 24.52
C ASN A 8 8.09 8.27 23.59
N GLY A 9 8.69 9.44 23.28
CA GLY A 9 8.14 10.40 22.34
C GLY A 9 7.97 9.84 20.94
N ASN A 10 8.94 9.09 20.42
CA ASN A 10 8.85 8.46 19.11
C ASN A 10 7.68 7.46 19.03
N TRP A 11 7.52 6.61 20.05
CA TRP A 11 6.41 5.67 20.10
C TRP A 11 5.05 6.37 20.24
N ALA A 12 4.98 7.41 21.05
CA ALA A 12 3.75 8.16 21.27
C ALA A 12 3.21 8.80 19.98
N TRP A 13 4.09 9.22 19.06
CA TRP A 13 3.69 9.78 17.77
C TRP A 13 3.57 8.73 16.67
N ALA A 14 4.49 7.75 16.63
CA ALA A 14 4.49 6.75 15.58
C ALA A 14 3.30 5.78 15.65
N LEU A 15 2.93 5.30 16.86
CA LEU A 15 1.82 4.35 16.99
C LEU A 15 0.48 4.90 16.50
N PRO A 16 0.03 6.12 16.88
CA PRO A 16 -1.18 6.70 16.31
C PRO A 16 -1.12 6.85 14.78
N LEU A 17 0.04 7.22 14.21
CA LEU A 17 0.22 7.35 12.77
C LEU A 17 0.14 6.00 12.08
N ILE A 18 0.76 4.96 12.61
CA ILE A 18 0.67 3.58 12.10
C ILE A 18 -0.79 3.13 12.09
N VAL A 19 -1.51 3.29 13.20
CA VAL A 19 -2.93 2.90 13.29
C VAL A 19 -3.77 3.70 12.30
N LEU A 20 -3.55 5.01 12.21
CA LEU A 20 -4.29 5.89 11.31
C LEU A 20 -4.06 5.50 9.84
N THR A 21 -2.80 5.34 9.43
CA THR A 21 -2.47 4.96 8.04
C THR A 21 -2.98 3.57 7.72
N LEU A 22 -2.89 2.60 8.65
CA LEU A 22 -3.45 1.26 8.46
C LEU A 22 -4.98 1.30 8.26
N LEU A 23 -5.69 2.10 9.05
CA LEU A 23 -7.14 2.27 8.91
C LEU A 23 -7.50 2.90 7.55
N PHE A 24 -6.82 3.99 7.15
CA PHE A 24 -7.01 4.61 5.84
C PHE A 24 -6.72 3.64 4.71
N HIS A 25 -5.65 2.85 4.82
CA HIS A 25 -5.27 1.85 3.84
C HIS A 25 -6.35 0.78 3.65
N VAL A 26 -6.79 0.16 4.74
CA VAL A 26 -7.83 -0.90 4.69
C VAL A 26 -9.15 -0.34 4.14
N VAL A 27 -9.58 0.83 4.60
CA VAL A 27 -10.79 1.49 4.08
C VAL A 27 -10.62 1.88 2.62
N GLY A 28 -9.47 2.45 2.24
CA GLY A 28 -9.16 2.82 0.86
C GLY A 28 -9.19 1.62 -0.09
N LEU A 29 -8.53 0.52 0.27
CA LEU A 29 -8.58 -0.73 -0.51
C LEU A 29 -9.99 -1.31 -0.58
N ALA A 30 -10.79 -1.23 0.49
CA ALA A 30 -12.18 -1.69 0.48
C ALA A 30 -13.04 -0.85 -0.49
N LEU A 31 -12.86 0.47 -0.52
CA LEU A 31 -13.56 1.36 -1.46
C LEU A 31 -13.15 1.10 -2.91
N ILE A 32 -11.86 0.92 -3.17
CA ILE A 32 -11.32 0.55 -4.49
C ILE A 32 -11.96 -0.78 -4.92
N ASN A 33 -11.98 -1.78 -4.05
CA ASN A 33 -12.61 -3.09 -4.30
C ASN A 33 -14.08 -2.95 -4.72
N MET A 34 -14.86 -2.21 -3.96
CA MET A 34 -16.30 -2.03 -4.25
C MET A 34 -16.53 -1.38 -5.62
N ARG A 35 -15.69 -0.41 -6.02
CA ARG A 35 -15.77 0.25 -7.33
C ARG A 35 -15.38 -0.70 -8.46
N MET A 36 -14.28 -1.40 -8.30
CA MET A 36 -13.78 -2.37 -9.27
C MET A 36 -14.78 -3.50 -9.53
N VAL A 37 -15.30 -4.13 -8.48
CA VAL A 37 -16.30 -5.21 -8.61
C VAL A 37 -17.56 -4.74 -9.33
N ARG A 38 -18.02 -3.51 -9.06
CA ARG A 38 -19.16 -2.92 -9.78
C ARG A 38 -18.89 -2.70 -11.26
N MET A 39 -17.67 -2.27 -11.63
CA MET A 39 -17.29 -2.08 -13.03
C MET A 39 -17.25 -3.41 -13.78
N LEU A 40 -16.60 -4.43 -13.21
CA LEU A 40 -16.45 -5.74 -13.85
C LEU A 40 -17.78 -6.48 -14.01
N LYS A 41 -18.72 -6.35 -13.07
CA LYS A 41 -20.07 -6.96 -13.19
C LYS A 41 -20.89 -6.40 -14.38
N ARG A 42 -20.54 -5.26 -14.93
CA ARG A 42 -21.21 -4.64 -16.08
C ARG A 42 -20.67 -5.14 -17.42
N VAL A 43 -19.54 -5.82 -17.42
CA VAL A 43 -18.88 -6.30 -18.63
C VAL A 43 -19.34 -7.72 -18.93
N ARG A 44 -19.82 -7.95 -20.16
CA ARG A 44 -20.20 -9.30 -20.63
C ARG A 44 -18.94 -10.08 -20.99
N PRO A 45 -18.90 -11.40 -20.75
CA PRO A 45 -17.83 -12.25 -21.26
C PRO A 45 -17.79 -12.15 -22.81
N GLY A 46 -16.63 -11.86 -23.36
CA GLY A 46 -16.44 -11.72 -24.81
C GLY A 46 -15.11 -11.04 -25.15
N ARG A 47 -14.96 -10.69 -26.45
CA ARG A 47 -13.73 -10.10 -27.01
C ARG A 47 -13.28 -8.81 -26.30
N GLU A 48 -14.21 -8.08 -25.69
CA GLU A 48 -13.94 -6.83 -24.97
C GLU A 48 -13.51 -7.04 -23.51
N PHE A 49 -13.59 -8.26 -23.00
CA PHE A 49 -13.26 -8.55 -21.60
C PHE A 49 -11.79 -8.25 -21.27
N PHE A 50 -10.86 -8.67 -22.13
CA PHE A 50 -9.43 -8.50 -21.85
C PHE A 50 -8.98 -7.04 -21.76
N PRO A 51 -9.29 -6.12 -22.70
CA PRO A 51 -8.91 -4.71 -22.58
C PRO A 51 -9.55 -4.02 -21.36
N VAL A 52 -10.80 -4.35 -21.04
CA VAL A 52 -11.47 -3.82 -19.86
C VAL A 52 -10.80 -4.33 -18.58
N PHE A 53 -10.46 -5.61 -18.52
CA PHE A 53 -9.75 -6.18 -17.39
C PHE A 53 -8.41 -5.48 -17.15
N VAL A 54 -7.58 -5.31 -18.19
CA VAL A 54 -6.29 -4.62 -18.09
C VAL A 54 -6.47 -3.18 -17.61
N SER A 55 -7.45 -2.46 -18.15
CA SER A 55 -7.74 -1.08 -17.76
C SER A 55 -8.18 -0.99 -16.29
N VAL A 56 -9.08 -1.85 -15.85
CA VAL A 56 -9.56 -1.88 -14.46
C VAL A 56 -8.43 -2.23 -13.50
N MET A 57 -7.58 -3.20 -13.84
CA MET A 57 -6.41 -3.56 -13.02
C MET A 57 -5.39 -2.43 -12.95
N GLY A 58 -5.11 -1.78 -14.09
CA GLY A 58 -4.21 -0.61 -14.13
C GLY A 58 -4.70 0.55 -13.28
N ILE A 59 -5.99 0.90 -13.40
CA ILE A 59 -6.60 1.95 -12.57
C ILE A 59 -6.57 1.57 -11.09
N THR A 60 -6.84 0.30 -10.76
CA THR A 60 -6.79 -0.19 -9.38
C THR A 60 -5.38 -0.06 -8.79
N ALA A 61 -4.35 -0.46 -9.54
CA ALA A 61 -2.97 -0.32 -9.12
C ALA A 61 -2.58 1.16 -8.94
N LEU A 62 -2.98 2.04 -9.87
CA LEU A 62 -2.74 3.48 -9.75
C LEU A 62 -3.40 4.07 -8.49
N LEU A 63 -4.66 3.72 -8.22
CA LEU A 63 -5.37 4.18 -7.02
C LEU A 63 -4.69 3.68 -5.73
N ALA A 64 -4.17 2.45 -5.73
CA ALA A 64 -3.42 1.92 -4.60
C ALA A 64 -2.09 2.67 -4.38
N ILE A 65 -1.38 3.05 -5.44
CA ILE A 65 -0.17 3.88 -5.36
C ILE A 65 -0.51 5.27 -4.81
N LEU A 66 -1.60 5.89 -5.28
CA LEU A 66 -2.05 7.18 -4.77
C LEU A 66 -2.44 7.12 -3.29
N LEU A 67 -3.03 6.01 -2.84
CA LEU A 67 -3.34 5.78 -1.44
C LEU A 67 -2.06 5.72 -0.60
N LEU A 68 -1.03 4.97 -1.02
CA LEU A 68 0.27 4.91 -0.36
C LEU A 68 0.96 6.29 -0.33
N ALA A 69 0.90 7.05 -1.42
CA ALA A 69 1.44 8.41 -1.46
C ALA A 69 0.71 9.36 -0.50
N PHE A 70 -0.61 9.23 -0.37
CA PHE A 70 -1.39 9.97 0.62
C PHE A 70 -0.95 9.63 2.06
N GLU A 71 -0.73 8.36 2.36
CA GLU A 71 -0.28 7.92 3.68
C GLU A 71 1.13 8.42 4.01
N ALA A 72 2.05 8.42 3.03
CA ALA A 72 3.37 9.06 3.17
C ALA A 72 3.24 10.56 3.44
N THR A 73 2.23 11.25 2.87
CA THR A 73 1.96 12.66 3.15
C THR A 73 1.56 12.90 4.60
N LEU A 74 0.83 11.97 5.23
CA LEU A 74 0.47 12.08 6.66
C LEU A 74 1.72 12.02 7.56
N TRP A 75 2.68 11.14 7.25
CA TRP A 75 3.95 11.06 7.95
C TRP A 75 4.79 12.32 7.72
N ALA A 76 4.88 12.80 6.47
CA ALA A 76 5.57 14.06 6.16
C ALA A 76 4.98 15.26 6.92
N ALA A 77 3.66 15.34 7.03
CA ALA A 77 2.98 16.36 7.80
C ALA A 77 3.31 16.27 9.31
N ALA A 78 3.41 15.05 9.85
CA ALA A 78 3.83 14.84 11.23
C ALA A 78 5.27 15.32 11.47
N TYR A 79 6.24 14.94 10.60
CA TYR A 79 7.62 15.43 10.71
C TYR A 79 7.72 16.95 10.64
N ARG A 80 6.92 17.56 9.76
CA ARG A 80 6.89 19.01 9.65
C ARG A 80 6.31 19.67 10.90
N SER A 81 5.23 19.13 11.47
CA SER A 81 4.58 19.67 12.67
C SER A 81 5.43 19.52 13.94
N LEU A 82 6.22 18.44 14.00
CA LEU A 82 7.16 18.16 15.09
C LEU A 82 8.48 18.93 14.96
N GLY A 83 8.69 19.70 13.88
CA GLY A 83 9.95 20.37 13.63
C GLY A 83 11.11 19.40 13.37
N ALA A 84 10.83 18.13 13.05
CA ALA A 84 11.85 17.12 12.78
C ALA A 84 12.58 17.37 11.45
N LEU A 85 11.90 18.02 10.50
CA LEU A 85 12.43 18.42 9.20
C LEU A 85 12.07 19.88 8.87
N PRO A 86 12.95 20.60 8.14
CA PRO A 86 12.88 22.08 8.01
C PRO A 86 11.71 22.56 7.14
N ASP A 87 11.35 21.80 6.11
CA ASP A 87 10.35 22.19 5.11
C ASP A 87 9.53 20.99 4.60
N GLY A 88 8.40 21.28 3.96
CA GLY A 88 7.47 20.25 3.50
C GLY A 88 8.01 19.38 2.35
N ARG A 89 8.88 19.93 1.48
CA ARG A 89 9.50 19.17 0.39
C ARG A 89 10.48 18.14 0.94
N THR A 90 11.33 18.53 1.86
CA THR A 90 12.28 17.65 2.54
C THR A 90 11.55 16.58 3.35
N ALA A 91 10.46 16.96 4.06
CA ALA A 91 9.64 16.02 4.81
C ALA A 91 8.98 14.98 3.89
N MET A 92 8.44 15.39 2.74
CA MET A 92 7.82 14.48 1.78
C MET A 92 8.84 13.54 1.13
N LEU A 93 10.01 14.04 0.74
CA LEU A 93 11.09 13.22 0.20
C LEU A 93 11.59 12.20 1.24
N TYR A 94 11.74 12.63 2.49
CA TYR A 94 12.10 11.75 3.59
C TYR A 94 11.07 10.63 3.75
N SER A 95 9.81 10.99 3.87
CA SER A 95 8.70 10.06 4.07
C SER A 95 8.58 9.04 2.92
N LEU A 96 8.67 9.47 1.66
CA LEU A 96 8.66 8.55 0.51
C LEU A 96 9.85 7.58 0.54
N ASN A 97 11.04 8.06 0.90
CA ASN A 97 12.23 7.21 1.02
C ASN A 97 12.08 6.20 2.16
N ALA A 98 11.54 6.61 3.32
CA ALA A 98 11.27 5.72 4.44
C ALA A 98 10.20 4.68 4.06
N PHE A 99 9.09 5.13 3.50
CA PHE A 99 7.95 4.29 3.11
C PHE A 99 8.34 3.20 2.10
N THR A 100 9.20 3.53 1.15
CA THR A 100 9.69 2.57 0.14
C THR A 100 10.88 1.74 0.60
N ALA A 101 11.38 1.97 1.81
CA ALA A 101 12.62 1.41 2.33
C ALA A 101 13.84 1.64 1.40
N TYR A 102 13.78 2.71 0.57
CA TYR A 102 14.86 3.09 -0.35
C TYR A 102 16.11 3.52 0.41
N GLY A 103 15.91 4.06 1.63
CA GLY A 103 16.98 4.54 2.49
C GLY A 103 17.30 6.01 2.28
N HIS A 104 18.04 6.58 3.23
CA HIS A 104 18.43 7.98 3.25
C HIS A 104 19.95 8.08 3.22
N THR A 105 20.50 8.68 2.17
CA THR A 105 21.93 8.99 2.07
C THR A 105 22.25 10.38 2.58
N GLU A 106 21.35 11.34 2.33
CA GLU A 106 21.58 12.77 2.62
C GLU A 106 20.55 13.38 3.60
N LEU A 107 19.35 12.80 3.69
CA LEU A 107 18.29 13.29 4.56
C LEU A 107 18.24 12.46 5.86
N VAL A 108 18.75 13.04 6.93
CA VAL A 108 18.81 12.35 8.24
C VAL A 108 17.98 13.13 9.24
N LEU A 109 17.06 12.43 9.95
CA LEU A 109 16.35 12.99 11.09
C LEU A 109 17.32 13.30 12.23
N ALA A 110 16.97 14.31 13.04
CA ALA A 110 17.65 14.57 14.29
C ALA A 110 17.71 13.27 15.14
N PRO A 111 18.78 13.02 15.91
CA PRO A 111 19.00 11.74 16.59
C PRO A 111 17.81 11.26 17.41
N HIS A 112 17.08 12.17 18.03
CA HIS A 112 15.91 11.86 18.86
C HIS A 112 14.66 11.47 18.05
N TRP A 113 14.61 11.67 16.72
CA TRP A 113 13.50 11.25 15.84
C TRP A 113 13.83 10.05 14.95
N ARG A 114 15.05 9.49 15.03
CA ARG A 114 15.48 8.39 14.12
C ARG A 114 14.64 7.12 14.23
N LEU A 115 14.18 6.81 15.46
CA LEU A 115 13.32 5.65 15.69
C LEU A 115 11.97 5.81 14.96
N MET A 116 11.41 7.02 14.94
CA MET A 116 10.16 7.29 14.22
C MET A 116 10.27 7.00 12.73
N GLY A 117 11.43 7.33 12.10
CA GLY A 117 11.70 6.98 10.71
C GLY A 117 11.81 5.47 10.45
N ALA A 118 12.40 4.70 11.37
CA ALA A 118 12.44 3.25 11.28
C ALA A 118 11.04 2.62 11.41
N LEU A 119 10.19 3.17 12.28
CA LEU A 119 8.80 2.73 12.44
C LEU A 119 7.95 3.07 11.22
N GLU A 120 8.19 4.22 10.57
CA GLU A 120 7.58 4.57 9.30
C GLU A 120 7.96 3.57 8.20
N ALA A 121 9.24 3.22 8.07
CA ALA A 121 9.70 2.25 7.09
C ALA A 121 9.04 0.86 7.30
N LEU A 122 8.93 0.42 8.55
CA LEU A 122 8.22 -0.83 8.88
C LEU A 122 6.74 -0.75 8.49
N ASN A 123 6.08 0.37 8.78
CA ASN A 123 4.69 0.61 8.37
C ASN A 123 4.54 0.58 6.84
N GLY A 124 5.43 1.24 6.10
CA GLY A 124 5.44 1.24 4.64
C GLY A 124 5.51 -0.17 4.06
N VAL A 125 6.45 -1.00 4.52
CA VAL A 125 6.58 -2.41 4.10
C VAL A 125 5.29 -3.20 4.36
N LEU A 126 4.65 -3.00 5.52
CA LEU A 126 3.39 -3.65 5.85
C LEU A 126 2.27 -3.25 4.87
N LEU A 127 2.12 -1.96 4.58
CA LEU A 127 1.10 -1.44 3.66
C LEU A 127 1.33 -1.88 2.22
N PHE A 128 2.59 -1.94 1.77
CA PHE A 128 2.95 -2.55 0.48
C PHE A 128 2.57 -4.03 0.41
N GLY A 129 2.82 -4.79 1.47
CA GLY A 129 2.42 -6.20 1.57
C GLY A 129 0.91 -6.37 1.45
N LEU A 130 0.12 -5.55 2.15
CA LEU A 130 -1.34 -5.55 2.06
C LEU A 130 -1.83 -5.18 0.65
N THR A 131 -1.24 -4.15 0.03
CA THR A 131 -1.53 -3.76 -1.36
C THR A 131 -1.26 -4.91 -2.34
N THR A 132 -0.12 -5.57 -2.21
CA THR A 132 0.28 -6.69 -3.07
C THR A 132 -0.69 -7.86 -2.93
N ALA A 133 -1.03 -8.23 -1.69
CA ALA A 133 -2.00 -9.30 -1.40
C ALA A 133 -3.39 -8.97 -1.97
N PHE A 134 -3.81 -7.71 -1.84
CA PHE A 134 -5.05 -7.20 -2.40
C PHE A 134 -5.09 -7.33 -3.93
N LEU A 135 -4.07 -6.82 -4.64
CA LEU A 135 -3.98 -6.90 -6.11
C LEU A 135 -3.94 -8.34 -6.60
N TYR A 136 -3.18 -9.21 -5.93
CA TYR A 136 -3.10 -10.63 -6.24
C TYR A 136 -4.47 -11.33 -6.06
N GLY A 137 -5.16 -11.07 -4.96
CA GLY A 137 -6.49 -11.62 -4.70
C GLY A 137 -7.50 -11.23 -5.77
N HIS A 138 -7.39 -10.00 -6.30
CA HIS A 138 -8.24 -9.52 -7.39
C HIS A 138 -7.89 -10.18 -8.72
N PHE A 139 -6.62 -10.25 -9.07
CA PHE A 139 -6.15 -10.92 -10.27
C PHE A 139 -6.68 -12.35 -10.33
N ARG A 140 -6.55 -13.12 -9.25
CA ARG A 140 -7.05 -14.51 -9.19
C ARG A 140 -8.57 -14.64 -9.33
N ARG A 141 -9.33 -13.67 -8.83
CA ARG A 141 -10.81 -13.74 -8.91
C ARG A 141 -11.35 -13.43 -10.29
N VAL A 142 -10.66 -12.61 -11.06
CA VAL A 142 -11.13 -12.11 -12.34
C VAL A 142 -10.54 -12.87 -13.52
N TRP A 143 -9.36 -13.44 -13.35
CA TRP A 143 -8.73 -14.25 -14.38
C TRP A 143 -9.48 -15.59 -14.51
N PRO A 144 -10.13 -15.88 -15.65
CA PRO A 144 -10.79 -17.17 -15.85
C PRO A 144 -9.72 -18.25 -15.94
N VAL A 145 -9.52 -19.01 -14.86
CA VAL A 145 -8.68 -20.20 -14.86
C VAL A 145 -9.50 -21.35 -15.46
N GLU A 146 -9.79 -21.29 -16.74
CA GLU A 146 -10.14 -22.47 -17.54
C GLU A 146 -8.86 -23.05 -18.15
N LEU A 147 -7.92 -23.44 -17.32
CA LEU A 147 -6.78 -24.30 -17.71
C LEU A 147 -6.92 -25.67 -17.03
N THR A 148 -8.15 -26.11 -16.77
CA THR A 148 -8.38 -27.53 -16.51
C THR A 148 -8.50 -28.21 -17.87
N PRO A 149 -7.54 -29.05 -18.28
CA PRO A 149 -7.72 -29.86 -19.49
C PRO A 149 -9.04 -30.64 -19.34
N PRO A 150 -9.86 -30.77 -20.40
CA PRO A 150 -11.05 -31.58 -20.31
C PRO A 150 -10.63 -32.99 -19.86
N ALA A 151 -11.33 -33.50 -18.84
CA ALA A 151 -11.12 -34.85 -18.35
C ALA A 151 -11.13 -35.78 -19.57
N MET A 152 -10.04 -36.49 -19.82
CA MET A 152 -9.97 -37.46 -20.92
C MET A 152 -11.12 -38.46 -20.72
N PRO A 153 -11.93 -38.68 -21.77
CA PRO A 153 -12.98 -39.69 -21.68
C PRO A 153 -12.32 -41.01 -21.34
N GLY A 154 -12.74 -41.60 -20.23
CA GLY A 154 -12.24 -42.89 -19.74
C GLY A 154 -12.30 -43.90 -20.88
N LYS A 155 -11.14 -44.47 -21.22
CA LYS A 155 -11.09 -45.66 -22.08
C LYS A 155 -11.93 -46.75 -21.40
N GLY A 156 -13.12 -46.95 -21.93
CA GLY A 156 -13.89 -48.15 -21.55
C GLY A 156 -13.03 -49.37 -21.85
N HIS A 157 -12.73 -50.14 -20.83
CA HIS A 157 -12.20 -51.48 -20.99
C HIS A 157 -13.32 -52.39 -21.45
N PRO A 158 -13.07 -53.25 -22.46
CA PRO A 158 -14.01 -54.25 -22.91
C PRO A 158 -14.27 -55.32 -21.85
#